data_05418f37bc1785074fbfaffbac529655
#
_entry.id   05418f37bc1785074fbfaffbac529655
#
_cell.length_a   1.000
_cell.length_b   1.000
_cell.length_c   1.000
_cell.angle_alpha   90.00
_cell.angle_beta   90.00
_cell.angle_gamma   90.00
#
_symmetry.space_group_name_H-M   'P 1'
#
loop_
_entity.id
_entity.type
_entity.pdbx_description
1 polymer ?
#
loop_
_entity_poly.entity_id
_entity_poly.type
_entity_poly.pdbx_seq_one_letter_code
_entity_poly.pdbx_strand_id
1 'polypeptide(L)'
;RENLEMSKHYHFEANLSLTGANADERYMVKPSEFGKVITSLYNEVASATGNSKVSDAKVSNPDAAKAIAKAAKELVKNKGKSIVVCGFNDEGCQTLVNGINKMLDNYGKTVDVEMHYNLKQGDDKEFIDLVADLNAGKVGVLMTYNCNPVYTAPASLKFEAAYKKAAVKVS
;
A
#
# COMPACT_ATOMS: atom_id res chain seq x y z
N ARG A 1 2.14 34.85 -9.26
CA ARG A 1 2.74 33.53 -9.55
C ARG A 1 2.99 33.49 -11.04
N GLU A 2 4.26 33.40 -11.44
CA GLU A 2 4.68 33.41 -12.87
C GLU A 2 4.47 32.03 -13.55
N ASN A 3 4.27 30.97 -12.79
CA ASN A 3 4.06 29.63 -13.32
C ASN A 3 2.74 29.06 -12.84
N LEU A 4 1.83 28.76 -13.77
CA LEU A 4 0.51 28.20 -13.53
C LEU A 4 0.48 26.68 -13.63
N GLU A 5 1.63 26.01 -13.80
CA GLU A 5 1.70 24.55 -13.83
C GLU A 5 1.43 23.98 -12.43
N MET A 6 0.41 23.14 -12.34
CA MET A 6 0.04 22.41 -11.14
C MET A 6 0.43 20.94 -11.27
N SER A 7 0.64 20.26 -10.14
CA SER A 7 0.80 18.81 -10.14
C SER A 7 -0.46 18.14 -10.66
N LYS A 8 -0.31 17.12 -11.49
CA LYS A 8 -1.40 16.32 -12.02
C LYS A 8 -1.62 15.07 -11.17
N HIS A 9 -2.86 14.84 -10.78
CA HIS A 9 -3.26 13.73 -9.91
C HIS A 9 -4.11 12.71 -10.66
N TYR A 10 -3.60 11.48 -10.78
CA TYR A 10 -4.33 10.30 -11.23
C TYR A 10 -4.75 9.47 -10.03
N HIS A 11 -6.02 9.12 -9.92
CA HIS A 11 -6.56 8.36 -8.82
C HIS A 11 -7.35 7.13 -9.29
N PHE A 12 -6.99 5.96 -8.73
CA PHE A 12 -7.66 4.69 -9.01
C PHE A 12 -8.25 4.16 -7.71
N GLU A 13 -9.56 4.06 -7.63
CA GLU A 13 -10.26 3.67 -6.41
C GLU A 13 -11.58 2.95 -6.70
N ALA A 14 -12.13 2.25 -5.70
CA ALA A 14 -13.41 1.57 -5.81
C ALA A 14 -14.59 2.47 -5.46
N ASN A 15 -14.46 3.25 -4.39
CA ASN A 15 -15.48 4.19 -3.90
C ASN A 15 -15.00 5.63 -4.11
N LEU A 16 -15.94 6.55 -4.27
CA LEU A 16 -15.61 7.97 -4.37
C LEU A 16 -15.12 8.50 -2.99
N SER A 17 -13.81 8.73 -2.90
CA SER A 17 -13.21 9.38 -1.74
C SER A 17 -13.10 10.89 -1.93
N LEU A 18 -12.83 11.63 -0.85
CA LEU A 18 -12.52 13.07 -0.95
C LEU A 18 -11.27 13.33 -1.79
N THR A 19 -10.28 12.45 -1.70
CA THR A 19 -9.07 12.51 -2.53
C THR A 19 -9.40 12.30 -4.00
N GLY A 20 -10.21 11.28 -4.31
CA GLY A 20 -10.64 11.01 -5.68
C GLY A 20 -11.54 12.10 -6.26
N ALA A 21 -12.38 12.73 -5.43
CA ALA A 21 -13.22 13.85 -5.86
C ALA A 21 -12.40 15.10 -6.27
N ASN A 22 -11.18 15.24 -5.74
CA ASN A 22 -10.26 16.33 -6.07
C ASN A 22 -9.16 15.94 -7.06
N ALA A 23 -9.18 14.71 -7.59
CA ALA A 23 -8.20 14.28 -8.59
C ALA A 23 -8.52 14.88 -9.97
N ASP A 24 -7.48 15.18 -10.75
CA ASP A 24 -7.63 15.63 -12.14
C ASP A 24 -8.19 14.53 -13.03
N GLU A 25 -7.78 13.30 -12.78
CA GLU A 25 -8.27 12.11 -13.48
C GLU A 25 -8.54 10.99 -12.47
N ARG A 26 -9.80 10.58 -12.38
CA ARG A 26 -10.26 9.52 -11.49
C ARG A 26 -10.84 8.35 -12.28
N TYR A 27 -10.44 7.14 -11.91
CA TYR A 27 -10.90 5.91 -12.55
C TYR A 27 -11.39 4.92 -11.50
N MET A 28 -12.61 4.43 -11.71
CA MET A 28 -13.18 3.40 -10.85
C MET A 28 -12.61 2.03 -11.23
N VAL A 29 -12.10 1.32 -10.24
CA VAL A 29 -11.58 -0.05 -10.37
C VAL A 29 -12.10 -0.92 -9.23
N LYS A 30 -12.30 -2.20 -9.49
CA LYS A 30 -12.74 -3.15 -8.46
C LYS A 30 -11.63 -3.36 -7.43
N PRO A 31 -11.95 -3.54 -6.11
CA PRO A 31 -10.94 -3.86 -5.10
C PRO A 31 -10.07 -5.07 -5.48
N SER A 32 -10.67 -6.10 -6.08
CA SER A 32 -9.98 -7.30 -6.57
C SER A 32 -8.99 -7.04 -7.73
N GLU A 33 -8.97 -5.83 -8.26
CA GLU A 33 -8.10 -5.44 -9.37
C GLU A 33 -7.02 -4.43 -8.98
N PHE A 34 -6.93 -4.00 -7.72
CA PHE A 34 -5.90 -3.06 -7.27
C PHE A 34 -4.48 -3.57 -7.57
N GLY A 35 -4.20 -4.84 -7.29
CA GLY A 35 -2.93 -5.47 -7.66
C GLY A 35 -2.65 -5.42 -9.16
N LYS A 36 -3.69 -5.63 -10.00
CA LYS A 36 -3.55 -5.55 -11.46
C LYS A 36 -3.23 -4.12 -11.95
N VAL A 37 -3.84 -3.10 -11.34
CA VAL A 37 -3.55 -1.69 -11.64
C VAL A 37 -2.08 -1.38 -11.37
N ILE A 38 -1.59 -1.77 -10.19
CA ILE A 38 -0.21 -1.53 -9.77
C ILE A 38 0.77 -2.29 -10.66
N THR A 39 0.49 -3.57 -10.94
CA THR A 39 1.32 -4.40 -11.84
C THR A 39 1.38 -3.82 -13.25
N SER A 40 0.24 -3.39 -13.78
CA SER A 40 0.18 -2.74 -15.11
C SER A 40 0.99 -1.45 -15.13
N LEU A 41 0.84 -0.60 -14.12
CA LEU A 41 1.60 0.64 -14.01
C LEU A 41 3.11 0.37 -13.89
N TYR A 42 3.49 -0.62 -13.08
CA TYR A 42 4.89 -1.06 -12.96
C TYR A 42 5.47 -1.45 -14.33
N ASN A 43 4.74 -2.29 -15.08
CA ASN A 43 5.18 -2.78 -16.39
C ASN A 43 5.30 -1.66 -17.43
N GLU A 44 4.39 -0.69 -17.43
CA GLU A 44 4.47 0.49 -18.31
C GLU A 44 5.69 1.37 -17.97
N VAL A 45 5.93 1.64 -16.68
CA VAL A 45 7.10 2.41 -16.24
C VAL A 45 8.39 1.65 -16.50
N ALA A 46 8.44 0.35 -16.20
CA ALA A 46 9.60 -0.50 -16.44
C ALA A 46 9.97 -0.51 -17.93
N SER A 47 8.96 -0.69 -18.81
CA SER A 47 9.16 -0.62 -20.25
C SER A 47 9.76 0.71 -20.73
N ALA A 48 9.23 1.81 -20.19
CA ALA A 48 9.69 3.15 -20.58
C ALA A 48 11.07 3.54 -20.01
N THR A 49 11.49 2.87 -18.93
CA THR A 49 12.78 3.13 -18.26
C THR A 49 13.84 2.06 -18.52
N GLY A 50 13.55 1.07 -19.39
CA GLY A 50 14.50 0.02 -19.74
C GLY A 50 14.71 -1.04 -18.64
N ASN A 51 13.75 -1.18 -17.73
CA ASN A 51 13.77 -2.18 -16.67
C ASN A 51 12.96 -3.43 -17.01
N SER A 52 13.19 -4.51 -16.27
CA SER A 52 12.46 -5.76 -16.45
C SER A 52 11.02 -5.66 -15.99
N LYS A 53 10.10 -6.18 -16.80
CA LYS A 53 8.70 -6.33 -16.43
C LYS A 53 8.51 -7.54 -15.49
N VAL A 54 7.43 -7.49 -14.73
CA VAL A 54 6.88 -8.66 -14.04
C VAL A 54 5.77 -9.30 -14.88
N SER A 55 5.11 -10.35 -14.36
CA SER A 55 4.02 -11.02 -15.07
C SER A 55 2.93 -10.03 -15.48
N ASP A 56 2.37 -10.21 -16.67
CA ASP A 56 1.31 -9.34 -17.18
C ASP A 56 0.04 -9.44 -16.32
N ALA A 57 -0.56 -8.28 -16.09
CA ALA A 57 -1.86 -8.15 -15.45
C ALA A 57 -2.74 -7.22 -16.28
N LYS A 58 -3.98 -7.65 -16.57
CA LYS A 58 -4.93 -6.85 -17.32
C LYS A 58 -6.04 -6.33 -16.41
N VAL A 59 -6.24 -5.03 -16.42
CA VAL A 59 -7.36 -4.35 -15.77
C VAL A 59 -8.60 -4.50 -16.65
N SER A 60 -9.74 -4.83 -16.05
CA SER A 60 -10.98 -5.08 -16.80
C SER A 60 -11.61 -3.78 -17.37
N ASN A 61 -11.40 -2.65 -16.69
CA ASN A 61 -11.89 -1.35 -17.16
C ASN A 61 -10.97 -0.79 -18.25
N PRO A 62 -11.43 -0.65 -19.51
CA PRO A 62 -10.60 -0.18 -20.63
C PRO A 62 -10.11 1.26 -20.46
N ASP A 63 -10.90 2.13 -19.83
CA ASP A 63 -10.52 3.51 -19.60
C ASP A 63 -9.45 3.63 -18.52
N ALA A 64 -9.56 2.82 -17.46
CA ALA A 64 -8.50 2.70 -16.46
C ALA A 64 -7.20 2.16 -17.09
N ALA A 65 -7.27 1.18 -17.98
CA ALA A 65 -6.09 0.67 -18.69
C ALA A 65 -5.39 1.73 -19.53
N LYS A 66 -6.18 2.54 -20.30
CA LYS A 66 -5.62 3.68 -21.06
C LYS A 66 -5.01 4.73 -20.15
N ALA A 67 -5.67 5.01 -19.02
CA ALA A 67 -5.19 5.97 -18.03
C ALA A 67 -3.87 5.53 -17.38
N ILE A 68 -3.70 4.24 -17.10
CA ILE A 68 -2.44 3.69 -16.57
C ILE A 68 -1.28 3.98 -17.53
N ALA A 69 -1.46 3.70 -18.82
CA ALA A 69 -0.44 3.99 -19.83
C ALA A 69 -0.14 5.50 -19.96
N LYS A 70 -1.16 6.35 -19.83
CA LYS A 70 -1.01 7.81 -19.82
C LYS A 70 -0.26 8.28 -18.56
N ALA A 71 -0.67 7.79 -17.38
CA ALA A 71 -0.02 8.10 -16.12
C ALA A 71 1.46 7.68 -16.12
N ALA A 72 1.79 6.51 -16.64
CA ALA A 72 3.17 6.05 -16.74
C ALA A 72 4.03 7.01 -17.58
N LYS A 73 3.52 7.50 -18.71
CA LYS A 73 4.23 8.48 -19.56
C LYS A 73 4.48 9.80 -18.82
N GLU A 74 3.47 10.29 -18.10
CA GLU A 74 3.61 11.53 -17.31
C GLU A 74 4.58 11.34 -16.15
N LEU A 75 4.55 10.20 -15.46
CA LEU A 75 5.48 9.87 -14.39
C LEU A 75 6.94 9.85 -14.89
N VAL A 76 7.19 9.19 -16.01
CA VAL A 76 8.55 9.10 -16.60
C VAL A 76 9.02 10.47 -17.07
N LYS A 77 8.13 11.29 -17.66
CA LYS A 77 8.45 12.67 -18.06
C LYS A 77 8.83 13.53 -16.84
N ASN A 78 8.23 13.27 -15.68
CA ASN A 78 8.45 14.00 -14.43
C ASN A 78 9.31 13.20 -13.43
N LYS A 79 10.29 12.44 -13.91
CA LYS A 79 11.21 11.67 -13.09
C LYS A 79 11.88 12.54 -12.02
N GLY A 80 11.87 12.07 -10.76
CA GLY A 80 12.36 12.80 -9.59
C GLY A 80 11.50 13.98 -9.13
N LYS A 81 10.31 14.18 -9.73
CA LYS A 81 9.33 15.21 -9.38
C LYS A 81 7.91 14.65 -9.25
N SER A 82 7.78 13.35 -9.19
CA SER A 82 6.53 12.62 -9.11
C SER A 82 6.53 11.69 -7.89
N ILE A 83 5.39 11.09 -7.58
CA ILE A 83 5.28 10.07 -6.56
C ILE A 83 4.15 9.11 -6.92
N VAL A 84 4.34 7.84 -6.59
CA VAL A 84 3.29 6.81 -6.65
C VAL A 84 3.07 6.29 -5.24
N VAL A 85 1.82 6.26 -4.81
CA VAL A 85 1.41 5.75 -3.49
C VAL A 85 0.29 4.74 -3.63
N CYS A 86 0.25 3.79 -2.71
CA CYS A 86 -0.82 2.79 -2.62
C CYS A 86 -1.24 2.63 -1.17
N GLY A 87 -2.54 2.75 -0.91
CA GLY A 87 -3.13 2.51 0.40
C GLY A 87 -3.49 1.04 0.66
N PHE A 88 -3.23 0.15 -0.29
CA PHE A 88 -3.54 -1.27 -0.14
C PHE A 88 -2.44 -1.98 0.64
N ASN A 89 -2.81 -2.57 1.77
CA ASN A 89 -1.88 -3.27 2.66
C ASN A 89 -1.61 -4.70 2.16
N ASP A 90 -0.85 -4.78 1.08
CA ASP A 90 -0.41 -6.03 0.44
C ASP A 90 1.08 -5.89 0.10
N GLU A 91 1.90 -6.83 0.56
CA GLU A 91 3.36 -6.80 0.41
C GLU A 91 3.79 -6.72 -1.07
N GLY A 92 3.15 -7.49 -1.94
CA GLY A 92 3.44 -7.47 -3.37
C GLY A 92 3.15 -6.13 -4.01
N CYS A 93 2.00 -5.53 -3.68
CA CYS A 93 1.63 -4.20 -4.16
C CYS A 93 2.60 -3.13 -3.67
N GLN A 94 2.98 -3.14 -2.39
CA GLN A 94 3.93 -2.17 -1.82
C GLN A 94 5.33 -2.34 -2.43
N THR A 95 5.77 -3.58 -2.67
CA THR A 95 7.05 -3.87 -3.33
C THR A 95 7.07 -3.28 -4.76
N LEU A 96 5.99 -3.45 -5.53
CA LEU A 96 5.90 -2.88 -6.87
C LEU A 96 5.87 -1.36 -6.84
N VAL A 97 5.15 -0.74 -5.91
CA VAL A 97 5.12 0.72 -5.75
C VAL A 97 6.51 1.27 -5.39
N ASN A 98 7.23 0.60 -4.49
CA ASN A 98 8.61 0.95 -4.17
C ASN A 98 9.52 0.83 -5.41
N GLY A 99 9.33 -0.23 -6.19
CA GLY A 99 10.04 -0.42 -7.46
C GLY A 99 9.77 0.70 -8.47
N ILE A 100 8.50 1.12 -8.62
CA ILE A 100 8.13 2.26 -9.48
C ILE A 100 8.83 3.54 -9.01
N ASN A 101 8.73 3.88 -7.72
CA ASN A 101 9.37 5.08 -7.18
C ASN A 101 10.89 5.05 -7.33
N LYS A 102 11.51 3.86 -7.24
CA LYS A 102 12.94 3.69 -7.51
C LYS A 102 13.28 3.96 -8.98
N MET A 103 12.53 3.39 -9.94
CA MET A 103 12.73 3.62 -11.37
C MET A 103 12.53 5.09 -11.76
N LEU A 104 11.65 5.79 -11.04
CA LEU A 104 11.36 7.20 -11.23
C LEU A 104 12.34 8.13 -10.50
N ASP A 105 13.32 7.59 -9.76
CA ASP A 105 14.31 8.39 -9.02
C ASP A 105 13.68 9.35 -8.00
N ASN A 106 12.65 8.86 -7.33
CA ASN A 106 11.83 9.64 -6.38
C ASN A 106 12.42 9.63 -4.95
N TYR A 107 13.22 8.60 -4.59
CA TYR A 107 13.83 8.50 -3.27
C TYR A 107 14.88 9.59 -3.04
N GLY A 108 14.84 10.23 -1.90
CA GLY A 108 15.65 11.39 -1.56
C GLY A 108 15.21 12.70 -2.25
N LYS A 109 14.07 12.68 -3.00
CA LYS A 109 13.50 13.85 -3.68
C LYS A 109 12.05 14.10 -3.28
N THR A 110 11.16 13.21 -3.70
CA THR A 110 9.72 13.27 -3.36
C THR A 110 9.33 12.25 -2.28
N VAL A 111 10.18 11.25 -2.05
CA VAL A 111 10.06 10.27 -0.96
C VAL A 111 11.27 10.43 -0.05
N ASP A 112 11.06 10.97 1.14
CA ASP A 112 12.06 11.07 2.18
C ASP A 112 11.98 9.84 3.10
N VAL A 113 13.08 9.09 3.19
CA VAL A 113 13.16 7.88 4.03
C VAL A 113 13.82 8.14 5.38
N GLU A 114 14.42 9.32 5.58
CA GLU A 114 15.06 9.71 6.84
C GLU A 114 14.07 10.36 7.80
N MET A 115 13.10 11.12 7.26
CA MET A 115 12.05 11.79 8.02
C MET A 115 10.72 11.03 7.90
N HIS A 116 10.67 9.84 8.42
CA HIS A 116 9.46 9.03 8.37
C HIS A 116 8.47 9.40 9.50
N TYR A 117 7.19 9.15 9.22
CA TYR A 117 6.09 9.50 10.09
C TYR A 117 5.75 8.33 11.01
N ASN A 118 6.01 8.48 12.30
CA ASN A 118 5.94 7.39 13.29
C ASN A 118 4.62 7.29 14.06
N LEU A 119 3.51 7.86 13.58
CA LEU A 119 2.23 7.81 14.31
C LEU A 119 1.55 6.44 14.33
N LYS A 120 1.90 5.57 13.42
CA LYS A 120 1.39 4.21 13.37
C LYS A 120 2.56 3.28 13.07
N GLN A 121 3.14 2.74 14.13
CA GLN A 121 4.12 1.66 14.05
C GLN A 121 3.45 0.38 14.55
N GLY A 122 3.08 -0.51 13.66
CA GLY A 122 2.72 -1.89 13.99
C GLY A 122 3.75 -2.82 13.38
N ASP A 123 4.10 -3.89 14.11
CA ASP A 123 4.92 -4.98 13.60
C ASP A 123 4.05 -6.25 13.59
N ASP A 124 3.64 -6.66 12.40
CA ASP A 124 2.79 -7.85 12.24
C ASP A 124 3.53 -9.12 12.67
N LYS A 125 4.87 -9.14 12.49
CA LYS A 125 5.69 -10.28 12.91
C LYS A 125 5.70 -10.42 14.42
N GLU A 126 5.90 -9.33 15.15
CA GLU A 126 5.87 -9.35 16.63
C GLU A 126 4.48 -9.79 17.14
N PHE A 127 3.41 -9.39 16.47
CA PHE A 127 2.07 -9.85 16.83
C PHE A 127 1.88 -11.34 16.58
N ILE A 128 2.40 -11.88 15.48
CA ILE A 128 2.39 -13.32 15.19
C ILE A 128 3.22 -14.09 16.24
N ASP A 129 4.39 -13.58 16.59
CA ASP A 129 5.28 -14.16 17.60
C ASP A 129 4.62 -14.16 18.99
N LEU A 130 3.90 -13.07 19.34
CA LEU A 130 3.07 -13.01 20.55
C LEU A 130 2.00 -14.13 20.58
N VAL A 131 1.32 -14.36 19.45
CA VAL A 131 0.33 -15.45 19.36
C VAL A 131 0.97 -16.82 19.54
N ALA A 132 2.18 -17.02 19.02
CA ALA A 132 2.95 -18.24 19.21
C ALA A 132 3.35 -18.44 20.68
N ASP A 133 3.79 -17.38 21.35
CA ASP A 133 4.18 -17.41 22.75
C ASP A 133 2.98 -17.64 23.70
N LEU A 134 1.82 -17.04 23.37
CA LEU A 134 0.56 -17.35 24.06
C LEU A 134 0.20 -18.84 23.94
N ASN A 135 0.33 -19.38 22.72
CA ASN A 135 0.06 -20.78 22.47
C ASN A 135 1.04 -21.72 23.19
N ALA A 136 2.27 -21.30 23.39
CA ALA A 136 3.31 -22.01 24.11
C ALA A 136 3.21 -21.85 25.65
N GLY A 137 2.28 -21.04 26.16
CA GLY A 137 2.12 -20.78 27.60
C GLY A 137 3.24 -19.94 28.22
N LYS A 138 3.98 -19.18 27.42
CA LYS A 138 5.08 -18.34 27.87
C LYS A 138 4.65 -16.97 28.39
N VAL A 139 3.40 -16.58 28.15
CA VAL A 139 2.87 -15.26 28.52
C VAL A 139 2.14 -15.36 29.85
N GLY A 140 2.71 -14.82 30.90
CA GLY A 140 2.10 -14.80 32.24
C GLY A 140 0.95 -13.78 32.35
N VAL A 141 1.15 -12.58 31.80
CA VAL A 141 0.16 -11.50 31.81
C VAL A 141 0.01 -10.93 30.40
N LEU A 142 -1.22 -10.83 29.94
CA LEU A 142 -1.56 -10.12 28.70
C LEU A 142 -2.44 -8.92 29.03
N MET A 143 -1.98 -7.73 28.68
CA MET A 143 -2.74 -6.49 28.82
C MET A 143 -3.13 -5.97 27.43
N THR A 144 -4.43 -5.66 27.28
CA THR A 144 -4.96 -4.99 26.09
C THR A 144 -5.47 -3.61 26.49
N TYR A 145 -5.02 -2.57 25.81
CA TYR A 145 -5.45 -1.20 26.09
C TYR A 145 -6.00 -0.55 24.82
N ASN A 146 -7.24 -0.10 24.89
CA ASN A 146 -7.95 0.55 23.79
C ASN A 146 -7.92 -0.22 22.45
N CYS A 147 -7.91 -1.56 22.51
CA CYS A 147 -7.93 -2.43 21.34
C CYS A 147 -8.70 -3.73 21.64
N ASN A 148 -9.25 -4.34 20.60
CA ASN A 148 -9.93 -5.63 20.69
C ASN A 148 -9.34 -6.62 19.67
N PRO A 149 -8.19 -7.24 19.98
CA PRO A 149 -7.52 -8.13 19.04
C PRO A 149 -8.29 -9.42 18.77
N VAL A 150 -9.22 -9.82 19.64
CA VAL A 150 -10.12 -10.96 19.38
C VAL A 150 -11.01 -10.68 18.16
N TYR A 151 -11.41 -9.42 17.96
CA TYR A 151 -12.23 -9.01 16.83
C TYR A 151 -11.39 -8.58 15.61
N THR A 152 -10.28 -7.87 15.83
CA THR A 152 -9.54 -7.22 14.75
C THR A 152 -8.40 -8.07 14.17
N ALA A 153 -7.92 -9.09 14.91
CA ALA A 153 -6.85 -9.95 14.41
C ALA A 153 -7.34 -10.84 13.24
N PRO A 154 -6.46 -11.15 12.28
CA PRO A 154 -6.78 -12.09 11.21
C PRO A 154 -7.28 -13.42 11.75
N ALA A 155 -8.38 -13.94 11.21
CA ALA A 155 -8.98 -15.20 11.66
C ALA A 155 -8.02 -16.39 11.58
N SER A 156 -7.06 -16.36 10.66
CA SER A 156 -6.00 -17.37 10.50
C SER A 156 -5.11 -17.51 11.75
N LEU A 157 -4.95 -16.46 12.54
CA LEU A 157 -4.14 -16.49 13.76
C LEU A 157 -4.85 -17.14 14.95
N LYS A 158 -6.17 -17.34 14.87
CA LYS A 158 -6.97 -17.92 15.97
C LYS A 158 -6.69 -17.26 17.33
N PHE A 159 -6.58 -15.92 17.33
CA PHE A 159 -6.13 -15.15 18.49
C PHE A 159 -6.97 -15.43 19.74
N GLU A 160 -8.31 -15.58 19.61
CA GLU A 160 -9.17 -15.90 20.75
C GLU A 160 -8.75 -17.18 21.49
N ALA A 161 -8.35 -18.22 20.76
CA ALA A 161 -7.89 -19.47 21.36
C ALA A 161 -6.55 -19.30 22.08
N ALA A 162 -5.65 -18.51 21.51
CA ALA A 162 -4.36 -18.16 22.13
C ALA A 162 -4.55 -17.25 23.37
N TYR A 163 -5.43 -16.25 23.27
CA TYR A 163 -5.78 -15.33 24.37
C TYR A 163 -6.26 -16.07 25.62
N LYS A 164 -7.06 -17.15 25.47
CA LYS A 164 -7.56 -17.96 26.58
C LYS A 164 -6.45 -18.63 27.38
N LYS A 165 -5.26 -18.82 26.80
CA LYS A 165 -4.11 -19.49 27.44
C LYS A 165 -3.28 -18.57 28.33
N ALA A 166 -3.39 -17.26 28.20
CA ALA A 166 -2.72 -16.33 29.10
C ALA A 166 -3.24 -16.54 30.54
N ALA A 167 -2.34 -16.60 31.52
CA ALA A 167 -2.70 -16.84 32.91
C ALA A 167 -3.50 -15.67 33.51
N VAL A 168 -3.05 -14.44 33.25
CA VAL A 168 -3.70 -13.21 33.68
C VAL A 168 -4.02 -12.35 32.46
N LYS A 169 -5.23 -11.81 32.42
CA LYS A 169 -5.71 -10.95 31.34
C LYS A 169 -6.24 -9.66 31.94
N VAL A 170 -5.80 -8.54 31.37
CA VAL A 170 -6.20 -7.18 31.75
C VAL A 170 -6.67 -6.44 30.50
N SER A 171 -7.83 -5.81 30.56
CA SER A 171 -8.38 -5.03 29.47
C SER A 171 -9.06 -3.76 29.97
#